data_d474e8bef6886bdc43999c81162a5542
#
_entry.id   d474e8bef6886bdc43999c81162a5542
#
_cell.length_a   1.000
_cell.length_b   1.000
_cell.length_c   1.000
_cell.angle_alpha   90.00
_cell.angle_beta   90.00
_cell.angle_gamma   90.00
#
_symmetry.space_group_name_H-M   'P 1'
#
loop_
_entity.id
_entity.type
_entity.pdbx_description
1 polymer ?
#
loop_
_entity_poly.entity_id
_entity_poly.type
_entity_poly.pdbx_seq_one_letter_code
_entity_poly.pdbx_strand_id
1 'polypeptide(L)'
;MSKFLDRSEEKEIMDDLECSGLELAQTLKELRTINKLLGGNNVTTSGLNILMGSSNNQLMKIADLGCGGGDMAIHIKKWAINKGLDLQVIGVDANPNIIDLANEKVKKENMAIEFVVGNVFDPEYIKAPVDIQTCTLFTHHFTTEELVQILKNLKGKTRVGFVINDLHRHFLAYYSIKWLTRCFSKSNMVKNDAPLSVLRSFKKTDWEMILRASGIKKYKISWRWAFRWQVICWV
;
A
#
# COMPACT_ATOMS: atom_id res chain seq x y z
N MET A 1 -13.47 23.41 6.77
CA MET A 1 -13.85 22.12 7.39
C MET A 1 -14.59 21.18 6.43
N SER A 2 -15.38 21.70 5.47
CA SER A 2 -16.16 20.84 4.53
C SER A 2 -15.33 19.85 3.73
N LYS A 3 -14.15 20.22 3.24
CA LYS A 3 -13.29 19.35 2.39
C LYS A 3 -12.76 18.07 3.08
N PHE A 4 -12.97 17.90 4.40
CA PHE A 4 -12.58 16.68 5.11
C PHE A 4 -13.78 15.82 5.49
N LEU A 5 -15.00 16.19 5.06
CA LEU A 5 -16.21 15.41 5.34
C LEU A 5 -16.22 14.15 4.48
N ASP A 6 -16.05 14.31 3.18
CA ASP A 6 -16.10 13.24 2.21
C ASP A 6 -14.72 13.01 1.58
N ARG A 7 -14.54 11.85 0.95
CA ARG A 7 -13.33 11.51 0.21
C ARG A 7 -13.28 12.35 -1.08
N SER A 8 -12.10 12.88 -1.43
CA SER A 8 -11.91 13.52 -2.73
C SER A 8 -11.89 12.47 -3.83
N GLU A 9 -12.51 12.78 -4.96
CA GLU A 9 -12.47 11.96 -6.18
C GLU A 9 -11.48 12.52 -7.22
N GLU A 10 -10.80 13.62 -6.89
CA GLU A 10 -9.76 14.21 -7.72
C GLU A 10 -8.62 13.21 -7.90
N LYS A 11 -8.15 13.04 -9.14
CA LYS A 11 -7.07 12.08 -9.46
C LYS A 11 -5.70 12.65 -9.13
N GLU A 12 -4.82 11.81 -8.63
CA GLU A 12 -3.41 12.12 -8.46
C GLU A 12 -2.69 12.04 -9.80
N ILE A 13 -1.62 12.81 -9.96
CA ILE A 13 -0.80 12.75 -11.18
C ILE A 13 -0.23 11.32 -11.36
N MET A 14 0.09 10.68 -10.24
CA MET A 14 0.64 9.33 -10.22
C MET A 14 -0.38 8.22 -10.58
N ASP A 15 -1.69 8.55 -10.66
CA ASP A 15 -2.73 7.62 -11.13
C ASP A 15 -2.62 7.34 -12.64
N ASP A 16 -1.88 8.16 -13.39
CA ASP A 16 -1.59 7.92 -14.80
C ASP A 16 -0.58 6.77 -14.95
N LEU A 17 -1.03 5.65 -15.51
CA LEU A 17 -0.22 4.45 -15.71
C LEU A 17 0.89 4.62 -16.75
N GLU A 18 0.90 5.72 -17.52
CA GLU A 18 1.96 6.06 -18.45
C GLU A 18 3.08 6.90 -17.81
N CYS A 19 2.90 7.33 -16.55
CA CYS A 19 3.92 8.05 -15.82
C CYS A 19 5.27 7.33 -15.88
N SER A 20 6.34 8.06 -16.22
CA SER A 20 7.67 7.51 -16.44
C SER A 20 8.77 8.57 -16.20
N GLY A 21 10.02 8.18 -16.37
CA GLY A 21 11.16 9.07 -16.39
C GLY A 21 11.64 9.56 -15.03
N LEU A 22 12.45 10.64 -15.04
CA LEU A 22 13.15 11.13 -13.86
C LEU A 22 12.20 11.68 -12.78
N GLU A 23 11.10 12.31 -13.16
CA GLU A 23 10.11 12.83 -12.20
C GLU A 23 9.47 11.70 -11.41
N LEU A 24 9.05 10.61 -12.06
CA LEU A 24 8.52 9.43 -11.39
C LEU A 24 9.54 8.82 -10.43
N ALA A 25 10.78 8.62 -10.87
CA ALA A 25 11.84 8.06 -10.04
C ALA A 25 12.13 8.94 -8.80
N GLN A 26 12.12 10.27 -8.97
CA GLN A 26 12.28 11.22 -7.87
C GLN A 26 11.09 11.16 -6.91
N THR A 27 9.87 11.10 -7.44
CA THR A 27 8.62 10.98 -6.68
C THR A 27 8.64 9.74 -5.79
N LEU A 28 8.91 8.56 -6.37
CA LEU A 28 9.00 7.30 -5.63
C LEU A 28 10.07 7.36 -4.52
N LYS A 29 11.22 7.98 -4.79
CA LYS A 29 12.28 8.17 -3.79
C LYS A 29 11.84 9.04 -2.63
N GLU A 30 11.13 10.13 -2.89
CA GLU A 30 10.66 11.04 -1.84
C GLU A 30 9.52 10.42 -1.02
N LEU A 31 8.54 9.79 -1.67
CA LEU A 31 7.45 9.07 -0.99
C LEU A 31 7.99 7.97 -0.07
N ARG A 32 8.98 7.19 -0.53
CA ARG A 32 9.69 6.21 0.29
C ARG A 32 10.29 6.85 1.55
N THR A 33 10.98 7.99 1.37
CA THR A 33 11.64 8.70 2.47
C THR A 33 10.62 9.18 3.50
N ILE A 34 9.54 9.81 3.05
CA ILE A 34 8.43 10.26 3.90
C ILE A 34 7.81 9.06 4.64
N ASN A 35 7.49 7.98 3.93
CA ASN A 35 6.89 6.79 4.54
C ASN A 35 7.80 6.17 5.62
N LYS A 36 9.11 6.08 5.35
CA LYS A 36 10.10 5.54 6.29
C LYS A 36 10.24 6.43 7.53
N LEU A 37 10.39 7.75 7.35
CA LEU A 37 10.55 8.70 8.46
C LEU A 37 9.31 8.76 9.37
N LEU A 38 8.13 8.60 8.81
CA LEU A 38 6.88 8.56 9.55
C LEU A 38 6.52 7.17 10.09
N GLY A 39 7.45 6.20 10.04
CA GLY A 39 7.27 4.86 10.62
C GLY A 39 6.25 3.98 9.89
N GLY A 40 5.84 4.35 8.68
CA GLY A 40 4.79 3.65 7.93
C GLY A 40 5.10 2.18 7.65
N ASN A 41 6.37 1.83 7.44
CA ASN A 41 6.77 0.44 7.18
C ASN A 41 6.42 -0.51 8.34
N ASN A 42 6.57 -0.05 9.59
CA ASN A 42 6.26 -0.85 10.78
C ASN A 42 4.76 -1.13 10.92
N VAL A 43 3.91 -0.28 10.37
CA VAL A 43 2.45 -0.50 10.37
C VAL A 43 2.12 -1.76 9.58
N THR A 44 2.69 -1.93 8.40
CA THR A 44 2.48 -3.12 7.56
C THR A 44 3.07 -4.37 8.22
N THR A 45 4.34 -4.35 8.64
CA THR A 45 4.98 -5.55 9.23
C THR A 45 4.38 -5.96 10.57
N SER A 46 3.87 -5.03 11.38
CA SER A 46 3.11 -5.37 12.60
C SER A 46 1.78 -6.06 12.28
N GLY A 47 1.13 -5.68 11.18
CA GLY A 47 -0.08 -6.34 10.67
C GLY A 47 0.21 -7.75 10.18
N LEU A 48 1.30 -7.93 9.42
CA LEU A 48 1.77 -9.25 9.00
C LEU A 48 2.03 -10.17 10.19
N ASN A 49 2.71 -9.66 11.22
CA ASN A 49 2.97 -10.44 12.44
C ASN A 49 1.69 -10.91 13.13
N ILE A 50 0.61 -10.12 13.09
CA ILE A 50 -0.70 -10.50 13.64
C ILE A 50 -1.36 -11.59 12.78
N LEU A 51 -1.33 -11.47 11.45
CA LEU A 51 -1.93 -12.48 10.56
C LEU A 51 -1.18 -13.80 10.58
N MET A 52 0.14 -13.76 10.64
CA MET A 52 0.99 -14.95 10.69
C MET A 52 0.85 -15.71 12.02
N GLY A 53 0.51 -15.00 13.11
CA GLY A 53 0.34 -15.61 14.42
C GLY A 53 1.59 -16.36 14.88
N SER A 54 1.36 -17.55 15.47
CA SER A 54 2.43 -18.48 15.89
C SER A 54 2.75 -19.52 14.81
N SER A 55 2.44 -19.25 13.53
CA SER A 55 2.71 -20.21 12.44
C SER A 55 4.22 -20.43 12.31
N ASN A 56 4.66 -21.60 12.77
CA ASN A 56 6.06 -21.99 12.74
C ASN A 56 6.47 -22.47 11.34
N ASN A 57 7.52 -21.87 10.79
CA ASN A 57 8.43 -22.38 9.75
C ASN A 57 7.83 -22.96 8.45
N GLN A 58 6.63 -22.58 8.02
CA GLN A 58 6.17 -22.86 6.67
C GLN A 58 6.52 -21.70 5.73
N LEU A 59 6.99 -22.04 4.53
CA LEU A 59 7.15 -21.06 3.46
C LEU A 59 5.81 -20.36 3.19
N MET A 60 5.75 -19.06 3.42
CA MET A 60 4.57 -18.25 3.13
C MET A 60 4.81 -17.36 1.92
N LYS A 61 3.75 -17.18 1.12
CA LYS A 61 3.76 -16.28 -0.03
C LYS A 61 3.01 -15.00 0.30
N ILE A 62 3.67 -13.87 0.10
CA ILE A 62 3.10 -12.53 0.33
C ILE A 62 3.10 -11.76 -0.99
N ALA A 63 1.96 -11.16 -1.35
CA ALA A 63 1.88 -10.21 -2.46
C ALA A 63 1.70 -8.79 -1.91
N ASP A 64 2.57 -7.87 -2.34
CA ASP A 64 2.48 -6.44 -2.06
C ASP A 64 1.85 -5.74 -3.25
N LEU A 65 0.62 -5.25 -3.08
CA LEU A 65 -0.20 -4.67 -4.14
C LEU A 65 -0.06 -3.16 -4.18
N GLY A 66 0.06 -2.59 -5.39
CA GLY A 66 0.48 -1.21 -5.57
C GLY A 66 1.89 -1.03 -5.01
N CYS A 67 2.81 -1.96 -5.37
CA CYS A 67 4.12 -2.04 -4.75
C CYS A 67 5.03 -0.85 -5.06
N GLY A 68 4.65 0.00 -6.04
CA GLY A 68 5.45 1.12 -6.46
C GLY A 68 6.88 0.71 -6.77
N GLY A 69 7.86 1.49 -6.38
CA GLY A 69 9.29 1.16 -6.55
C GLY A 69 9.81 -0.01 -5.71
N GLY A 70 8.94 -0.90 -5.22
CA GLY A 70 9.28 -2.13 -4.51
C GLY A 70 9.77 -1.93 -3.07
N ASP A 71 9.60 -0.74 -2.51
CA ASP A 71 10.17 -0.39 -1.19
C ASP A 71 9.59 -1.21 -0.06
N MET A 72 8.26 -1.43 -0.07
CA MET A 72 7.60 -2.23 0.95
C MET A 72 7.90 -3.73 0.77
N ALA A 73 7.89 -4.24 -0.45
CA ALA A 73 8.27 -5.62 -0.75
C ALA A 73 9.70 -5.94 -0.25
N ILE A 74 10.65 -5.04 -0.51
CA ILE A 74 12.03 -5.14 -0.01
C ILE A 74 12.05 -5.08 1.53
N HIS A 75 11.29 -4.18 2.13
CA HIS A 75 11.21 -4.07 3.59
C HIS A 75 10.64 -5.32 4.23
N ILE A 76 9.57 -5.90 3.67
CA ILE A 76 8.98 -7.18 4.12
C ILE A 76 10.02 -8.30 4.04
N LYS A 77 10.75 -8.42 2.92
CA LYS A 77 11.79 -9.46 2.77
C LYS A 77 12.91 -9.30 3.80
N LYS A 78 13.42 -8.08 4.01
CA LYS A 78 14.44 -7.80 5.04
C LYS A 78 13.93 -8.09 6.45
N TRP A 79 12.70 -7.70 6.76
CA TRP A 79 12.04 -8.00 8.03
C TRP A 79 11.91 -9.51 8.27
N ALA A 80 11.56 -10.27 7.23
CA ALA A 80 11.46 -11.71 7.30
C ALA A 80 12.82 -12.37 7.61
N ILE A 81 13.87 -11.98 6.86
CA ILE A 81 15.23 -12.46 7.08
C ILE A 81 15.68 -12.21 8.52
N ASN A 82 15.45 -10.99 9.04
CA ASN A 82 15.82 -10.64 10.41
C ASN A 82 15.07 -11.44 11.48
N LYS A 83 13.91 -11.99 11.14
CA LYS A 83 13.10 -12.84 12.01
C LYS A 83 13.31 -14.35 11.79
N GLY A 84 14.15 -14.74 10.85
CA GLY A 84 14.31 -16.14 10.46
C GLY A 84 13.07 -16.75 9.81
N LEU A 85 12.24 -15.94 9.16
CA LEU A 85 11.02 -16.38 8.48
C LEU A 85 11.31 -16.69 7.01
N ASP A 86 10.77 -17.78 6.51
CA ASP A 86 10.86 -18.13 5.08
C ASP A 86 9.65 -17.53 4.33
N LEU A 87 9.90 -16.40 3.65
CA LEU A 87 8.88 -15.68 2.88
C LEU A 87 9.28 -15.54 1.41
N GLN A 88 8.38 -15.96 0.52
CA GLN A 88 8.39 -15.54 -0.87
C GLN A 88 7.57 -14.25 -1.00
N VAL A 89 8.18 -13.20 -1.55
CA VAL A 89 7.53 -11.90 -1.72
C VAL A 89 7.38 -11.61 -3.21
N ILE A 90 6.18 -11.18 -3.60
CA ILE A 90 5.82 -10.77 -4.96
C ILE A 90 5.32 -9.33 -4.87
N GLY A 91 5.87 -8.42 -5.67
CA GLY A 91 5.34 -7.07 -5.85
C GLY A 91 4.43 -7.00 -7.08
N VAL A 92 3.29 -6.34 -6.96
CA VAL A 92 2.34 -6.17 -8.06
C VAL A 92 2.03 -4.68 -8.22
N ASP A 93 2.17 -4.17 -9.43
CA ASP A 93 1.79 -2.80 -9.80
C ASP A 93 1.24 -2.78 -11.22
N ALA A 94 0.33 -1.86 -11.51
CA ALA A 94 -0.28 -1.77 -12.84
C ALA A 94 0.59 -1.00 -13.85
N ASN A 95 1.52 -0.15 -13.38
CA ASN A 95 2.39 0.63 -14.24
C ASN A 95 3.68 -0.14 -14.56
N PRO A 96 3.93 -0.52 -15.83
CA PRO A 96 5.13 -1.28 -16.23
C PRO A 96 6.43 -0.51 -15.98
N ASN A 97 6.44 0.83 -16.11
CA ASN A 97 7.62 1.66 -15.86
C ASN A 97 8.03 1.60 -14.38
N ILE A 98 7.05 1.52 -13.48
CA ILE A 98 7.28 1.35 -12.03
C ILE A 98 7.88 -0.03 -11.75
N ILE A 99 7.36 -1.08 -12.39
CA ILE A 99 7.88 -2.46 -12.25
C ILE A 99 9.33 -2.55 -12.73
N ASP A 100 9.68 -1.86 -13.82
CA ASP A 100 11.07 -1.82 -14.30
C ASP A 100 12.01 -1.18 -13.26
N LEU A 101 11.62 -0.06 -12.67
CA LEU A 101 12.37 0.59 -11.58
C LEU A 101 12.51 -0.32 -10.34
N ALA A 102 11.46 -1.06 -9.98
CA ALA A 102 11.49 -2.02 -8.88
C ALA A 102 12.46 -3.18 -9.17
N ASN A 103 12.42 -3.72 -10.40
CA ASN A 103 13.34 -4.78 -10.84
C ASN A 103 14.81 -4.34 -10.84
N GLU A 104 15.12 -3.14 -11.33
CA GLU A 104 16.47 -2.59 -11.26
C GLU A 104 16.97 -2.46 -9.81
N LYS A 105 16.09 -2.03 -8.93
CA LYS A 105 16.44 -1.83 -7.52
C LYS A 105 16.73 -3.14 -6.80
N VAL A 106 15.90 -4.16 -6.99
CA VAL A 106 16.11 -5.50 -6.38
C VAL A 106 17.41 -6.14 -6.86
N LYS A 107 17.74 -5.98 -8.15
CA LYS A 107 19.03 -6.45 -8.70
C LYS A 107 20.21 -5.81 -7.99
N LYS A 108 20.17 -4.49 -7.75
CA LYS A 108 21.21 -3.75 -7.02
C LYS A 108 21.33 -4.20 -5.55
N GLU A 109 20.22 -4.58 -4.93
CA GLU A 109 20.20 -5.04 -3.54
C GLU A 109 20.42 -6.57 -3.40
N ASN A 110 20.60 -7.30 -4.50
CA ASN A 110 20.76 -8.76 -4.57
C ASN A 110 19.71 -9.52 -3.77
N MET A 111 18.43 -9.16 -3.97
CA MET A 111 17.30 -9.74 -3.24
C MET A 111 16.42 -10.57 -4.17
N ALA A 112 15.97 -11.74 -3.70
CA ALA A 112 15.02 -12.59 -4.40
C ALA A 112 13.58 -12.12 -4.13
N ILE A 113 13.09 -11.20 -4.98
CA ILE A 113 11.72 -10.68 -5.01
C ILE A 113 11.28 -10.67 -6.47
N GLU A 114 10.11 -11.18 -6.76
CA GLU A 114 9.48 -11.13 -8.07
C GLU A 114 8.60 -9.89 -8.17
N PHE A 115 8.68 -9.16 -9.30
CA PHE A 115 7.76 -8.07 -9.60
C PHE A 115 7.01 -8.35 -10.89
N VAL A 116 5.70 -8.15 -10.85
CA VAL A 116 4.80 -8.43 -11.99
C VAL A 116 3.90 -7.23 -12.27
N VAL A 117 3.66 -6.97 -13.55
CA VAL A 117 2.64 -6.02 -13.99
C VAL A 117 1.29 -6.69 -13.79
N GLY A 118 0.42 -6.08 -13.00
CA GLY A 118 -0.92 -6.62 -12.72
C GLY A 118 -1.88 -5.55 -12.23
N ASN A 119 -3.10 -5.59 -12.76
CA ASN A 119 -4.16 -4.68 -12.38
C ASN A 119 -5.11 -5.38 -11.39
N VAL A 120 -5.25 -4.86 -10.17
CA VAL A 120 -6.08 -5.44 -9.09
C VAL A 120 -7.58 -5.54 -9.41
N PHE A 121 -8.04 -4.86 -10.46
CA PHE A 121 -9.40 -5.05 -11.00
C PHE A 121 -9.55 -6.36 -11.77
N ASP A 122 -8.47 -6.88 -12.33
CA ASP A 122 -8.47 -8.18 -12.99
C ASP A 122 -8.41 -9.28 -11.91
N PRO A 123 -9.36 -10.21 -11.85
CA PRO A 123 -9.28 -11.36 -10.94
C PRO A 123 -8.00 -12.19 -11.10
N GLU A 124 -7.33 -12.11 -12.24
CA GLU A 124 -6.09 -12.84 -12.54
C GLU A 124 -4.81 -12.00 -12.36
N TYR A 125 -4.87 -10.85 -11.65
CA TYR A 125 -3.72 -9.99 -11.36
C TYR A 125 -2.51 -10.72 -10.74
N ILE A 126 -2.74 -11.86 -10.13
CA ILE A 126 -1.71 -12.84 -9.73
C ILE A 126 -2.15 -14.24 -10.17
N LYS A 127 -1.19 -15.04 -10.70
CA LYS A 127 -1.46 -16.37 -11.28
C LYS A 127 -2.05 -17.38 -10.29
N ALA A 128 -1.67 -17.32 -9.03
CA ALA A 128 -2.09 -18.27 -8.01
C ALA A 128 -2.36 -17.55 -6.67
N PRO A 129 -3.27 -18.06 -5.84
CA PRO A 129 -3.52 -17.51 -4.52
C PRO A 129 -2.26 -17.48 -3.65
N VAL A 130 -2.10 -16.39 -2.89
CA VAL A 130 -1.04 -16.22 -1.90
C VAL A 130 -1.58 -16.36 -0.49
N ASP A 131 -0.70 -16.46 0.51
CA ASP A 131 -1.15 -16.60 1.89
C ASP A 131 -1.63 -15.25 2.44
N ILE A 132 -0.85 -14.20 2.22
CA ILE A 132 -1.18 -12.84 2.71
C ILE A 132 -0.98 -11.84 1.58
N GLN A 133 -1.85 -10.82 1.54
CA GLN A 133 -1.66 -9.66 0.68
C GLN A 133 -1.45 -8.40 1.52
N THR A 134 -0.66 -7.47 1.00
CA THR A 134 -0.46 -6.14 1.61
C THR A 134 -0.80 -5.03 0.63
N CYS A 135 -1.41 -3.97 1.15
CA CYS A 135 -1.66 -2.72 0.43
C CYS A 135 -1.10 -1.59 1.29
N THR A 136 -0.03 -0.93 0.85
CA THR A 136 0.59 0.15 1.62
C THR A 136 0.55 1.45 0.82
N LEU A 137 -0.22 2.44 1.29
CA LEU A 137 -0.44 3.72 0.61
C LEU A 137 -0.93 3.50 -0.84
N PHE A 138 -1.92 2.67 -0.99
CA PHE A 138 -2.43 2.23 -2.27
C PHE A 138 -3.95 2.37 -2.40
N THR A 139 -4.69 2.07 -1.33
CA THR A 139 -6.15 1.98 -1.41
C THR A 139 -6.85 3.33 -1.58
N HIS A 140 -6.20 4.44 -1.21
CA HIS A 140 -6.76 5.77 -1.40
C HIS A 140 -6.86 6.21 -2.87
N HIS A 141 -6.17 5.54 -3.80
CA HIS A 141 -6.27 5.81 -5.24
C HIS A 141 -7.62 5.39 -5.86
N PHE A 142 -8.47 4.66 -5.14
CA PHE A 142 -9.71 4.09 -5.66
C PHE A 142 -10.94 4.71 -5.01
N THR A 143 -12.05 4.76 -5.76
CA THR A 143 -13.36 5.12 -5.21
C THR A 143 -13.84 4.09 -4.20
N THR A 144 -14.92 4.37 -3.49
CA THR A 144 -15.52 3.42 -2.53
C THR A 144 -16.02 2.16 -3.23
N GLU A 145 -16.66 2.30 -4.39
CA GLU A 145 -17.20 1.22 -5.20
C GLU A 145 -16.10 0.34 -5.77
N GLU A 146 -15.05 0.95 -6.30
CA GLU A 146 -13.85 0.27 -6.79
C GLU A 146 -13.19 -0.54 -5.67
N LEU A 147 -13.03 0.04 -4.48
CA LEU A 147 -12.47 -0.68 -3.33
C LEU A 147 -13.29 -1.89 -2.91
N VAL A 148 -14.62 -1.79 -2.96
CA VAL A 148 -15.48 -2.95 -2.66
C VAL A 148 -15.19 -4.09 -3.65
N GLN A 149 -15.01 -3.78 -4.93
CA GLN A 149 -14.66 -4.78 -5.95
C GLN A 149 -13.25 -5.34 -5.72
N ILE A 150 -12.27 -4.47 -5.50
CA ILE A 150 -10.87 -4.87 -5.24
C ILE A 150 -10.81 -5.80 -4.01
N LEU A 151 -11.46 -5.45 -2.91
CA LEU A 151 -11.43 -6.29 -1.71
C LEU A 151 -12.10 -7.66 -1.90
N LYS A 152 -13.10 -7.77 -2.79
CA LYS A 152 -13.66 -9.07 -3.19
C LYS A 152 -12.62 -9.89 -3.99
N ASN A 153 -11.89 -9.26 -4.91
CA ASN A 153 -10.82 -9.91 -5.66
C ASN A 153 -9.69 -10.38 -4.73
N LEU A 154 -9.25 -9.50 -3.81
CA LEU A 154 -8.25 -9.86 -2.80
C LEU A 154 -8.68 -11.08 -1.97
N LYS A 155 -9.92 -11.09 -1.50
CA LYS A 155 -10.47 -12.20 -0.74
C LYS A 155 -10.42 -13.51 -1.54
N GLY A 156 -10.70 -13.48 -2.84
CA GLY A 156 -10.65 -14.66 -3.73
C GLY A 156 -9.24 -15.20 -3.99
N LYS A 157 -8.20 -14.37 -3.83
CA LYS A 157 -6.79 -14.72 -4.09
C LYS A 157 -5.94 -14.81 -2.81
N THR A 158 -6.57 -14.86 -1.62
CA THR A 158 -5.87 -14.89 -0.32
C THR A 158 -6.31 -16.10 0.50
N ARG A 159 -5.37 -16.77 1.17
CA ARG A 159 -5.66 -17.93 2.02
C ARG A 159 -5.82 -17.57 3.50
N VAL A 160 -5.05 -16.62 4.00
CA VAL A 160 -5.02 -16.25 5.44
C VAL A 160 -5.69 -14.91 5.66
N GLY A 161 -5.29 -13.89 4.92
CA GLY A 161 -5.83 -12.55 5.07
C GLY A 161 -4.99 -11.47 4.40
N PHE A 162 -5.37 -10.22 4.62
CA PHE A 162 -4.63 -9.08 4.06
C PHE A 162 -4.50 -7.93 5.06
N VAL A 163 -3.44 -7.16 4.89
CA VAL A 163 -3.11 -5.97 5.68
C VAL A 163 -3.18 -4.75 4.78
N ILE A 164 -4.00 -3.78 5.16
CA ILE A 164 -4.01 -2.47 4.53
C ILE A 164 -3.39 -1.47 5.51
N ASN A 165 -2.47 -0.66 5.02
CA ASN A 165 -1.83 0.44 5.71
C ASN A 165 -2.03 1.70 4.86
N ASP A 166 -3.00 2.53 5.22
CA ASP A 166 -3.31 3.71 4.44
C ASP A 166 -3.57 4.95 5.33
N LEU A 167 -3.71 6.11 4.72
CA LEU A 167 -3.78 7.39 5.39
C LEU A 167 -5.13 7.61 6.09
N HIS A 168 -5.09 8.45 7.12
CA HIS A 168 -6.26 8.95 7.81
C HIS A 168 -6.60 10.36 7.29
N ARG A 169 -7.81 10.55 6.74
CA ARG A 169 -8.33 11.84 6.30
C ARG A 169 -8.53 12.77 7.49
N HIS A 170 -7.48 13.54 7.80
CA HIS A 170 -7.46 14.44 8.93
C HIS A 170 -6.82 15.78 8.56
N PHE A 171 -7.36 16.90 9.06
CA PHE A 171 -6.87 18.23 8.71
C PHE A 171 -5.40 18.46 9.09
N LEU A 172 -4.97 17.98 10.26
CA LEU A 172 -3.55 18.06 10.65
C LEU A 172 -2.64 17.28 9.70
N ALA A 173 -3.03 16.08 9.28
CA ALA A 173 -2.27 15.31 8.29
C ALA A 173 -2.12 16.10 6.99
N TYR A 174 -3.21 16.67 6.49
CA TYR A 174 -3.22 17.46 5.27
C TYR A 174 -2.29 18.67 5.33
N TYR A 175 -2.44 19.52 6.36
CA TYR A 175 -1.62 20.72 6.45
C TYR A 175 -0.15 20.42 6.77
N SER A 176 0.12 19.40 7.59
CA SER A 176 1.48 18.96 7.88
C SER A 176 2.20 18.46 6.64
N ILE A 177 1.57 17.58 5.85
CA ILE A 177 2.22 17.05 4.65
C ILE A 177 2.34 18.13 3.56
N LYS A 178 1.34 18.98 3.39
CA LYS A 178 1.39 20.09 2.46
C LYS A 178 2.54 21.05 2.76
N TRP A 179 2.75 21.38 4.03
CA TRP A 179 3.88 22.21 4.44
C TRP A 179 5.21 21.50 4.23
N LEU A 180 5.32 20.24 4.68
CA LEU A 180 6.52 19.43 4.56
C LEU A 180 6.96 19.29 3.09
N THR A 181 6.05 18.93 2.20
CA THR A 181 6.37 18.73 0.79
C THR A 181 6.70 20.05 0.10
N ARG A 182 6.03 21.14 0.45
CA ARG A 182 6.34 22.47 -0.09
C ARG A 182 7.75 22.92 0.27
N CYS A 183 8.23 22.61 1.49
CA CYS A 183 9.54 23.04 1.97
C CYS A 183 10.68 22.12 1.49
N PHE A 184 10.44 20.82 1.39
CA PHE A 184 11.52 19.84 1.25
C PHE A 184 11.47 18.99 -0.02
N SER A 185 10.31 18.91 -0.70
CA SER A 185 10.20 18.14 -1.93
C SER A 185 10.79 18.87 -3.13
N LYS A 186 11.47 18.13 -3.98
CA LYS A 186 11.93 18.57 -5.30
C LYS A 186 10.99 18.18 -6.42
N SER A 187 10.11 17.16 -6.19
CA SER A 187 9.11 16.71 -7.15
C SER A 187 7.86 17.57 -7.08
N ASN A 188 7.40 18.06 -8.23
CA ASN A 188 6.13 18.77 -8.34
C ASN A 188 4.94 17.78 -8.16
N MET A 189 5.11 16.55 -8.60
CA MET A 189 4.15 15.48 -8.40
C MET A 189 3.92 15.22 -6.90
N VAL A 190 4.97 15.08 -6.08
CA VAL A 190 4.83 14.92 -4.62
C VAL A 190 4.14 16.11 -3.97
N LYS A 191 4.45 17.35 -4.40
CA LYS A 191 3.81 18.57 -3.85
C LYS A 191 2.32 18.61 -4.13
N ASN A 192 1.88 18.07 -5.26
CA ASN A 192 0.48 17.96 -5.65
C ASN A 192 -0.20 16.77 -4.97
N ASP A 193 0.36 15.59 -5.14
CA ASP A 193 -0.28 14.32 -4.80
C ASP A 193 -0.32 14.06 -3.29
N ALA A 194 0.74 14.35 -2.54
CA ALA A 194 0.78 14.00 -1.13
C ALA A 194 -0.31 14.67 -0.27
N PRO A 195 -0.67 15.97 -0.44
CA PRO A 195 -1.84 16.53 0.21
C PRO A 195 -3.16 15.94 -0.32
N LEU A 196 -3.25 15.66 -1.62
CA LEU A 196 -4.43 15.08 -2.24
C LEU A 196 -4.69 13.67 -1.74
N SER A 197 -3.65 12.84 -1.60
CA SER A 197 -3.73 11.50 -1.00
C SER A 197 -4.40 11.53 0.38
N VAL A 198 -4.12 12.56 1.21
CA VAL A 198 -4.81 12.73 2.50
C VAL A 198 -6.30 13.03 2.32
N LEU A 199 -6.70 13.81 1.32
CA LEU A 199 -8.12 14.09 1.05
C LEU A 199 -8.85 12.88 0.48
N ARG A 200 -8.18 12.04 -0.28
CA ARG A 200 -8.69 10.77 -0.83
C ARG A 200 -8.75 9.65 0.20
N SER A 201 -8.03 9.80 1.31
CA SER A 201 -7.90 8.76 2.33
C SER A 201 -9.15 8.63 3.20
N PHE A 202 -9.08 7.90 4.29
CA PHE A 202 -10.22 7.30 4.98
C PHE A 202 -10.44 7.87 6.38
N LYS A 203 -11.69 7.85 6.81
CA LYS A 203 -12.10 7.80 8.22
C LYS A 203 -12.39 6.34 8.60
N LYS A 204 -12.54 6.09 9.90
CA LYS A 204 -12.89 4.74 10.39
C LYS A 204 -14.22 4.26 9.82
N THR A 205 -15.19 5.15 9.73
CA THR A 205 -16.53 4.89 9.16
C THR A 205 -16.49 4.47 7.72
N ASP A 206 -15.58 5.03 6.91
CA ASP A 206 -15.40 4.65 5.51
C ASP A 206 -14.93 3.19 5.42
N TRP A 207 -13.94 2.81 6.23
CA TRP A 207 -13.46 1.43 6.30
C TRP A 207 -14.56 0.45 6.74
N GLU A 208 -15.33 0.78 7.76
CA GLU A 208 -16.43 -0.08 8.25
C GLU A 208 -17.48 -0.31 7.16
N MET A 209 -17.82 0.72 6.38
CA MET A 209 -18.75 0.64 5.27
C MET A 209 -18.19 -0.23 4.12
N ILE A 210 -16.94 0.03 3.69
CA ILE A 210 -16.28 -0.68 2.59
C ILE A 210 -16.14 -2.17 2.92
N LEU A 211 -15.66 -2.50 4.13
CA LEU A 211 -15.46 -3.89 4.56
C LEU A 211 -16.79 -4.66 4.63
N ARG A 212 -17.84 -4.01 5.13
CA ARG A 212 -19.19 -4.60 5.16
C ARG A 212 -19.72 -4.89 3.75
N ALA A 213 -19.60 -3.89 2.85
CA ALA A 213 -20.03 -4.03 1.46
C ALA A 213 -19.24 -5.09 0.67
N SER A 214 -17.97 -5.32 1.05
CA SER A 214 -17.11 -6.37 0.47
C SER A 214 -17.38 -7.76 1.05
N GLY A 215 -18.27 -7.89 2.04
CA GLY A 215 -18.57 -9.18 2.68
C GLY A 215 -17.43 -9.71 3.56
N ILE A 216 -16.58 -8.82 4.07
CA ILE A 216 -15.51 -9.17 5.01
C ILE A 216 -16.08 -9.12 6.43
N LYS A 217 -16.09 -10.26 7.10
CA LYS A 217 -16.73 -10.40 8.42
C LYS A 217 -15.74 -10.25 9.58
N LYS A 218 -14.50 -10.71 9.40
CA LYS A 218 -13.48 -10.70 10.46
C LYS A 218 -12.39 -9.71 10.12
N TYR A 219 -12.34 -8.60 10.84
CA TYR A 219 -11.35 -7.56 10.65
C TYR A 219 -11.01 -6.82 11.93
N LYS A 220 -9.88 -6.11 11.90
CA LYS A 220 -9.45 -5.18 12.96
C LYS A 220 -8.99 -3.87 12.32
N ILE A 221 -9.58 -2.75 12.74
CA ILE A 221 -9.17 -1.40 12.32
C ILE A 221 -8.47 -0.74 13.49
N SER A 222 -7.25 -0.27 13.28
CA SER A 222 -6.44 0.39 14.32
C SER A 222 -5.83 1.68 13.77
N TRP A 223 -5.97 2.77 14.51
CA TRP A 223 -5.24 3.98 14.22
C TRP A 223 -3.76 3.79 14.56
N ARG A 224 -2.87 4.31 13.71
CA ARG A 224 -1.42 4.25 13.86
C ARG A 224 -0.81 5.63 13.64
N TRP A 225 0.32 5.88 14.26
CA TRP A 225 1.16 7.04 14.00
C TRP A 225 1.81 6.87 12.59
N ALA A 226 1.96 7.89 11.76
CA ALA A 226 1.41 9.24 11.82
C ALA A 226 0.19 9.34 10.89
N PHE A 227 -0.98 9.48 11.48
CA PHE A 227 -2.25 9.58 10.75
C PHE A 227 -2.47 8.43 9.77
N ARG A 228 -2.44 7.18 10.25
CA ARG A 228 -2.64 5.99 9.42
C ARG A 228 -3.72 5.08 9.99
N TRP A 229 -4.35 4.36 9.09
CA TRP A 229 -5.17 3.21 9.42
C TRP A 229 -4.40 1.93 9.11
N GLN A 230 -4.33 1.04 10.06
CA GLN A 230 -3.99 -0.36 9.87
C GLN A 230 -5.29 -1.15 9.89
N VAL A 231 -5.64 -1.74 8.74
CA VAL A 231 -6.79 -2.61 8.60
C VAL A 231 -6.27 -4.02 8.35
N ILE A 232 -6.61 -4.95 9.24
CA ILE A 232 -6.25 -6.36 9.14
C ILE A 232 -7.52 -7.13 8.89
N CYS A 233 -7.56 -7.92 7.82
CA CYS A 233 -8.70 -8.73 7.44
C CYS A 233 -8.30 -10.20 7.40
N TRP A 234 -9.13 -11.08 7.97
CA TRP A 234 -8.98 -12.52 7.87
C TRP A 234 -9.98 -13.07 6.85
N VAL A 235 -9.53 -13.99 6.02
CA VAL A 235 -10.34 -14.67 5.00
C VAL A 235 -10.87 -15.99 5.53
#